data_6907622a7abc7d9a1c5e76dc3c67bafd
#
_entry.id   6907622a7abc7d9a1c5e76dc3c67bafd
#
_cell.length_a   1.000
_cell.length_b   1.000
_cell.length_c   1.000
_cell.angle_alpha   90.00
_cell.angle_beta   90.00
_cell.angle_gamma   90.00
#
_symmetry.space_group_name_H-M   'P 1'
#
loop_
_entity.id
_entity.type
_entity.pdbx_description
1 polymer ?
#
loop_
_entity_poly.entity_id
_entity_poly.type
_entity_poly.pdbx_seq_one_letter_code
_entity_poly.pdbx_strand_id
1 'polypeptide(L)'
;KHFACNNQEDNRMGVDAQVSERALREIYLRGFEIAVKESRPVAIMSSYNLLNGVHAANSVDLCTAIARKEWGFDGVIMSDWNTTVPEDGSIPWKCVTAGNDIIMPGNAADAENIRKAFEDGKLSEEVVRMSAGRILNLIHTLTAE
;
A
#
# COMPACT_ATOMS: atom_id res chain seq x y z
N LYS A 1 -0.91 0.05 11.39
CA LYS A 1 -0.70 1.31 10.64
C LYS A 1 0.30 2.20 11.32
N HIS A 2 0.94 3.05 10.67
CA HIS A 2 0.95 3.29 9.24
C HIS A 2 2.23 2.69 8.64
N PHE A 3 2.12 1.95 7.57
CA PHE A 3 3.20 1.16 6.98
C PHE A 3 3.84 1.92 5.80
N ALA A 4 5.06 2.46 5.92
CA ALA A 4 5.96 2.52 7.04
C ALA A 4 6.68 3.88 7.09
N CYS A 5 7.39 4.14 8.19
CA CYS A 5 8.28 5.29 8.36
C CYS A 5 7.60 6.67 8.45
N ASN A 6 6.31 6.74 8.79
CA ASN A 6 5.65 8.01 9.09
C ASN A 6 5.93 8.41 10.55
N ASN A 7 7.11 9.01 10.79
CA ASN A 7 7.57 9.35 12.13
C ASN A 7 7.45 10.84 12.47
N GLN A 8 6.90 11.64 11.58
CA GLN A 8 6.60 13.05 11.81
C GLN A 8 5.28 13.44 11.14
N GLU A 9 4.57 14.40 11.75
CA GLU A 9 3.30 14.89 11.22
C GLU A 9 3.47 16.15 10.36
N ASP A 10 4.53 16.94 10.59
CA ASP A 10 4.83 18.11 9.76
C ASP A 10 5.15 17.66 8.34
N ASN A 11 4.40 18.21 7.37
CA ASN A 11 4.50 17.85 5.95
C ASN A 11 4.43 16.34 5.69
N ARG A 12 3.65 15.58 6.47
CA ARG A 12 3.59 14.11 6.43
C ARG A 12 3.26 13.53 5.06
N MET A 13 2.58 14.28 4.19
CA MET A 13 2.22 13.84 2.84
C MET A 13 3.34 14.01 1.82
N GLY A 14 4.31 14.90 2.08
CA GLY A 14 5.42 15.19 1.17
C GLY A 14 6.83 14.89 1.72
N VAL A 15 6.93 14.48 2.99
CA VAL A 15 8.24 14.16 3.57
C VAL A 15 8.81 12.87 2.99
N ASP A 16 10.08 12.88 2.64
CA ASP A 16 10.82 11.70 2.19
C ASP A 16 11.72 11.17 3.31
N ALA A 17 11.34 10.04 3.87
CA ALA A 17 12.12 9.34 4.89
C ALA A 17 13.32 8.64 4.24
N GLN A 18 14.51 9.21 4.40
CA GLN A 18 15.76 8.62 3.91
C GLN A 18 16.28 7.59 4.92
N VAL A 19 16.16 6.32 4.60
CA VAL A 19 16.46 5.22 5.53
C VAL A 19 17.30 4.16 4.83
N SER A 20 18.41 3.73 5.46
CA SER A 20 19.18 2.61 4.96
C SER A 20 18.37 1.29 5.06
N GLU A 21 18.65 0.35 4.17
CA GLU A 21 17.98 -0.98 4.17
C GLU A 21 18.08 -1.66 5.55
N ARG A 22 19.25 -1.60 6.18
CA ARG A 22 19.45 -2.18 7.51
C ARG A 22 18.55 -1.53 8.56
N ALA A 23 18.53 -0.20 8.63
CA ALA A 23 17.71 0.52 9.59
C ALA A 23 16.22 0.30 9.32
N LEU A 24 15.83 0.29 8.04
CA LEU A 24 14.48 -0.02 7.63
C LEU A 24 14.02 -1.37 8.19
N ARG A 25 14.78 -2.43 7.97
CA ARG A 25 14.43 -3.79 8.39
C ARG A 25 14.52 -4.03 9.90
N GLU A 26 15.57 -3.53 10.54
CA GLU A 26 15.82 -3.80 11.95
C GLU A 26 14.95 -2.94 12.89
N ILE A 27 14.53 -1.75 12.45
CA ILE A 27 13.82 -0.78 13.29
C ILE A 27 12.39 -0.57 12.79
N TYR A 28 12.22 0.00 11.58
CA TYR A 28 10.93 0.52 11.14
C TYR A 28 9.95 -0.58 10.69
N LEU A 29 10.46 -1.66 10.11
CA LEU A 29 9.63 -2.76 9.65
C LEU A 29 9.47 -3.88 10.67
N ARG A 30 10.36 -3.97 11.67
CA ARG A 30 10.38 -5.10 12.60
C ARG A 30 9.06 -5.29 13.35
N GLY A 31 8.43 -4.22 13.80
CA GLY A 31 7.14 -4.29 14.49
C GLY A 31 6.01 -4.80 13.57
N PHE A 32 6.01 -4.38 12.30
CA PHE A 32 5.04 -4.87 11.31
C PHE A 32 5.27 -6.34 10.98
N GLU A 33 6.53 -6.76 10.82
CA GLU A 33 6.88 -8.16 10.57
C GLU A 33 6.34 -9.07 11.68
N ILE A 34 6.59 -8.73 12.94
CA ILE A 34 6.08 -9.48 14.10
C ILE A 34 4.54 -9.52 14.06
N ALA A 35 3.90 -8.38 13.88
CA ALA A 35 2.44 -8.30 13.83
C ALA A 35 1.86 -9.19 12.72
N VAL A 36 2.43 -9.13 11.52
CA VAL A 36 1.96 -9.95 10.38
C VAL A 36 2.14 -11.43 10.65
N LYS A 37 3.34 -11.85 11.10
CA LYS A 37 3.66 -13.27 11.26
C LYS A 37 2.95 -13.92 12.45
N GLU A 38 2.76 -13.17 13.54
CA GLU A 38 2.21 -13.73 14.78
C GLU A 38 0.69 -13.51 14.93
N SER A 39 0.17 -12.37 14.46
CA SER A 39 -1.25 -12.01 14.64
C SER A 39 -2.10 -12.18 13.39
N ARG A 40 -1.50 -12.37 12.22
CA ARG A 40 -2.18 -12.53 10.94
C ARG A 40 -3.30 -11.49 10.72
N PRO A 41 -3.00 -10.19 10.74
CA PRO A 41 -4.00 -9.15 10.54
C PRO A 41 -4.60 -9.27 9.15
N VAL A 42 -5.87 -8.92 9.01
CA VAL A 42 -6.57 -8.96 7.72
C VAL A 42 -6.34 -7.72 6.86
N ALA A 43 -5.82 -6.64 7.45
CA ALA A 43 -5.57 -5.39 6.75
C ALA A 43 -4.32 -4.67 7.28
N ILE A 44 -3.63 -3.97 6.37
CA ILE A 44 -2.55 -3.02 6.67
C ILE A 44 -2.91 -1.69 6.01
N MET A 45 -2.69 -0.57 6.71
CA MET A 45 -2.78 0.76 6.11
C MET A 45 -1.39 1.28 5.80
N SER A 46 -1.12 1.64 4.53
CA SER A 46 0.13 2.29 4.12
C SER A 46 0.20 3.73 4.63
N SER A 47 1.39 4.29 4.69
CA SER A 47 1.62 5.65 5.18
C SER A 47 1.66 6.68 4.04
N TYR A 48 1.55 7.98 4.41
CA TYR A 48 1.57 9.08 3.45
C TYR A 48 2.94 9.33 2.82
N ASN A 49 3.98 9.26 3.64
CA ASN A 49 5.33 9.70 3.31
C ASN A 49 5.95 8.95 2.14
N LEU A 50 6.93 9.59 1.53
CA LEU A 50 7.87 8.88 0.68
C LEU A 50 8.87 8.11 1.57
N LEU A 51 9.37 7.02 1.04
CA LEU A 51 10.48 6.25 1.59
C LEU A 51 11.53 6.09 0.49
N ASN A 52 12.68 6.72 0.68
CA ASN A 52 13.75 6.73 -0.31
C ASN A 52 13.26 7.11 -1.72
N GLY A 53 12.45 8.17 -1.81
CA GLY A 53 11.95 8.74 -3.05
C GLY A 53 10.67 8.12 -3.62
N VAL A 54 10.06 7.12 -2.95
CA VAL A 54 8.83 6.46 -3.41
C VAL A 54 7.76 6.53 -2.34
N HIS A 55 6.56 7.04 -2.67
CA HIS A 55 5.44 6.99 -1.73
C HIS A 55 5.19 5.56 -1.23
N ALA A 56 4.99 5.40 0.07
CA ALA A 56 4.77 4.09 0.69
C ALA A 56 3.63 3.32 0.02
N ALA A 57 2.52 4.01 -0.33
CA ALA A 57 1.39 3.40 -1.04
C ALA A 57 1.72 2.97 -2.49
N ASN A 58 2.76 3.53 -3.11
CA ASN A 58 3.22 3.17 -4.46
C ASN A 58 4.44 2.23 -4.46
N SER A 59 4.90 1.81 -3.28
CA SER A 59 6.12 1.01 -3.14
C SER A 59 5.85 -0.48 -3.34
N VAL A 60 6.30 -1.00 -4.48
CA VAL A 60 6.30 -2.45 -4.76
C VAL A 60 7.15 -3.20 -3.74
N ASP A 61 8.27 -2.60 -3.30
CA ASP A 61 9.16 -3.20 -2.31
C ASP A 61 8.46 -3.37 -0.97
N LEU A 62 7.78 -2.33 -0.46
CA LEU A 62 7.04 -2.43 0.80
C LEU A 62 5.83 -3.37 0.69
N CYS A 63 4.93 -3.08 -0.26
CA CYS A 63 3.62 -3.73 -0.29
C CYS A 63 3.70 -5.17 -0.83
N THR A 64 4.50 -5.41 -1.86
CA THR A 64 4.58 -6.73 -2.50
C THR A 64 5.79 -7.52 -2.06
N ALA A 65 7.02 -7.00 -2.19
CA ALA A 65 8.21 -7.80 -1.89
C ALA A 65 8.28 -8.12 -0.39
N ILE A 66 8.19 -7.12 0.46
CA ILE A 66 8.35 -7.29 1.91
C ILE A 66 7.07 -7.87 2.54
N ALA A 67 5.96 -7.14 2.49
CA ALA A 67 4.76 -7.57 3.21
C ALA A 67 4.22 -8.89 2.68
N ARG A 68 4.06 -9.03 1.37
CA ARG A 68 3.40 -10.24 0.81
C ARG A 68 4.36 -11.40 0.61
N LYS A 69 5.53 -11.19 -0.04
CA LYS A 69 6.41 -12.30 -0.38
C LYS A 69 7.30 -12.75 0.79
N GLU A 70 7.89 -11.82 1.54
CA GLU A 70 8.77 -12.18 2.65
C GLU A 70 8.01 -12.56 3.92
N TRP A 71 6.94 -11.82 4.27
CA TRP A 71 6.20 -12.06 5.50
C TRP A 71 4.97 -12.95 5.32
N GLY A 72 4.52 -13.18 4.09
CA GLY A 72 3.35 -13.99 3.78
C GLY A 72 2.03 -13.28 4.08
N PHE A 73 2.00 -11.94 4.04
CA PHE A 73 0.75 -11.19 4.23
C PHE A 73 -0.21 -11.41 3.06
N ASP A 74 -1.35 -12.00 3.33
CA ASP A 74 -2.39 -12.36 2.35
C ASP A 74 -3.64 -11.47 2.41
N GLY A 75 -3.72 -10.56 3.39
CA GLY A 75 -4.81 -9.61 3.54
C GLY A 75 -4.77 -8.45 2.56
N VAL A 76 -5.62 -7.44 2.78
CA VAL A 76 -5.64 -6.21 1.97
C VAL A 76 -4.69 -5.14 2.51
N ILE A 77 -4.06 -4.40 1.60
CA ILE A 77 -3.36 -3.16 1.94
C ILE A 77 -4.25 -2.01 1.45
N MET A 78 -4.53 -1.06 2.34
CA MET A 78 -5.26 0.16 2.02
C MET A 78 -4.35 1.37 2.15
N SER A 79 -4.61 2.40 1.37
CA SER A 79 -3.91 3.67 1.53
C SER A 79 -4.40 4.42 2.77
N ASP A 80 -3.60 5.34 3.28
CA ASP A 80 -4.12 6.38 4.17
C ASP A 80 -5.06 7.33 3.38
N TRP A 81 -5.87 8.11 4.09
CA TRP A 81 -6.94 8.94 3.50
C TRP A 81 -6.38 10.08 2.65
N ASN A 82 -6.93 10.22 1.43
CA ASN A 82 -6.58 11.30 0.51
C ASN A 82 -5.10 11.35 0.08
N THR A 83 -4.35 10.25 0.17
CA THR A 83 -2.94 10.21 -0.22
C THR A 83 -2.73 10.53 -1.71
N THR A 84 -3.77 10.39 -2.53
CA THR A 84 -3.77 10.64 -3.98
C THR A 84 -4.23 12.05 -4.37
N VAL A 85 -4.66 12.87 -3.38
CA VAL A 85 -5.21 14.21 -3.64
C VAL A 85 -4.14 15.27 -3.90
N PRO A 86 -2.99 15.32 -3.18
CA PRO A 86 -1.93 16.26 -3.52
C PRO A 86 -1.37 16.01 -4.92
N GLU A 87 -0.98 17.07 -5.63
CA GLU A 87 -0.41 16.98 -6.98
C GLU A 87 0.83 16.08 -7.04
N ASP A 88 1.64 16.12 -5.98
CA ASP A 88 2.82 15.27 -5.77
C ASP A 88 2.56 14.03 -4.91
N GLY A 89 1.28 13.71 -4.66
CA GLY A 89 0.85 12.56 -3.86
C GLY A 89 1.01 11.21 -4.55
N SER A 90 0.53 10.17 -3.88
CA SER A 90 0.53 8.81 -4.42
C SER A 90 -0.29 8.72 -5.71
N ILE A 91 0.20 7.97 -6.68
CA ILE A 91 -0.46 7.80 -7.98
C ILE A 91 -1.39 6.59 -7.91
N PRO A 92 -2.71 6.72 -8.18
CA PRO A 92 -3.69 5.65 -7.97
C PRO A 92 -3.36 4.33 -8.67
N TRP A 93 -3.03 4.33 -9.96
CA TRP A 93 -2.69 3.09 -10.66
C TRP A 93 -1.39 2.44 -10.13
N LYS A 94 -0.44 3.25 -9.63
CA LYS A 94 0.77 2.72 -9.00
C LYS A 94 0.48 2.09 -7.63
N CYS A 95 -0.54 2.58 -6.90
CA CYS A 95 -1.01 1.92 -5.69
C CYS A 95 -1.44 0.48 -6.01
N VAL A 96 -2.29 0.30 -7.02
CA VAL A 96 -2.75 -1.03 -7.45
C VAL A 96 -1.56 -1.90 -7.86
N THR A 97 -0.64 -1.37 -8.66
CA THR A 97 0.57 -2.07 -9.09
C THR A 97 1.45 -2.50 -7.91
N ALA A 98 1.57 -1.65 -6.91
CA ALA A 98 2.35 -1.95 -5.70
C ALA A 98 1.72 -3.04 -4.82
N GLY A 99 0.43 -3.37 -5.02
CA GLY A 99 -0.31 -4.29 -4.17
C GLY A 99 -1.00 -3.59 -2.99
N ASN A 100 -1.18 -2.25 -3.08
CA ASN A 100 -2.07 -1.48 -2.23
C ASN A 100 -3.46 -1.50 -2.87
N ASP A 101 -4.38 -2.27 -2.29
CA ASP A 101 -5.61 -2.73 -2.95
C ASP A 101 -6.75 -1.73 -2.88
N ILE A 102 -6.79 -0.92 -1.83
CA ILE A 102 -7.89 0.01 -1.57
C ILE A 102 -7.32 1.42 -1.42
N ILE A 103 -7.84 2.36 -2.19
CA ILE A 103 -7.52 3.79 -2.07
C ILE A 103 -8.60 4.46 -1.24
N MET A 104 -8.20 5.11 -0.15
CA MET A 104 -9.11 5.72 0.82
C MET A 104 -9.18 7.23 0.68
N PRO A 105 -10.37 7.84 0.69
CA PRO A 105 -11.71 7.21 0.66
C PRO A 105 -12.12 6.75 -0.74
N GLY A 106 -11.30 7.03 -1.75
CA GLY A 106 -11.59 6.88 -3.16
C GLY A 106 -12.41 8.04 -3.73
N ASN A 107 -12.15 8.39 -4.96
CA ASN A 107 -12.87 9.42 -5.69
C ASN A 107 -12.93 9.11 -7.19
N ALA A 108 -13.70 9.89 -7.95
CA ALA A 108 -13.85 9.68 -9.39
C ALA A 108 -12.53 9.83 -10.16
N ALA A 109 -11.63 10.72 -9.72
CA ALA A 109 -10.34 10.93 -10.35
C ALA A 109 -9.41 9.72 -10.15
N ASP A 110 -9.45 9.09 -8.98
CA ASP A 110 -8.69 7.86 -8.71
C ASP A 110 -9.14 6.72 -9.64
N ALA A 111 -10.46 6.52 -9.75
CA ALA A 111 -11.04 5.51 -10.63
C ALA A 111 -10.67 5.76 -12.10
N GLU A 112 -10.76 7.00 -12.56
CA GLU A 112 -10.40 7.38 -13.91
C GLU A 112 -8.90 7.21 -14.20
N ASN A 113 -8.04 7.54 -13.23
CA ASN A 113 -6.60 7.33 -13.34
C ASN A 113 -6.25 5.84 -13.51
N ILE A 114 -6.88 4.97 -12.73
CA ILE A 114 -6.70 3.51 -12.81
C ILE A 114 -7.21 2.98 -14.15
N ARG A 115 -8.43 3.40 -14.57
CA ARG A 115 -9.03 3.00 -15.84
C ARG A 115 -8.14 3.38 -17.02
N LYS A 116 -7.69 4.62 -17.07
CA LYS A 116 -6.81 5.12 -18.13
C LYS A 116 -5.47 4.37 -18.17
N ALA A 117 -4.87 4.10 -17.01
CA ALA A 117 -3.62 3.35 -16.95
C ALA A 117 -3.79 1.91 -17.47
N PHE A 118 -4.95 1.30 -17.23
CA PHE A 118 -5.29 -0.01 -17.78
C PHE A 118 -5.43 0.05 -19.30
N GLU A 119 -6.17 1.02 -19.85
CA GLU A 119 -6.35 1.23 -21.29
C GLU A 119 -5.02 1.53 -22.00
N ASP A 120 -4.14 2.31 -21.36
CA ASP A 120 -2.79 2.63 -21.84
C ASP A 120 -1.80 1.44 -21.74
N GLY A 121 -2.20 0.31 -21.18
CA GLY A 121 -1.33 -0.85 -20.97
C GLY A 121 -0.27 -0.69 -19.86
N LYS A 122 -0.39 0.35 -19.02
CA LYS A 122 0.50 0.57 -17.87
C LYS A 122 0.15 -0.29 -16.66
N LEU A 123 -1.10 -0.73 -16.57
CA LEU A 123 -1.62 -1.59 -15.52
C LEU A 123 -2.18 -2.86 -16.16
N SER A 124 -1.63 -4.02 -15.80
CA SER A 124 -2.04 -5.30 -16.39
C SER A 124 -3.34 -5.84 -15.77
N GLU A 125 -4.09 -6.62 -16.55
CA GLU A 125 -5.29 -7.31 -16.08
C GLU A 125 -4.99 -8.24 -14.90
N GLU A 126 -3.85 -8.93 -14.93
CA GLU A 126 -3.43 -9.82 -13.84
C GLU A 126 -3.33 -9.09 -12.51
N VAL A 127 -2.69 -7.92 -12.49
CA VAL A 127 -2.53 -7.10 -11.27
C VAL A 127 -3.89 -6.63 -10.75
N VAL A 128 -4.79 -6.18 -11.63
CA VAL A 128 -6.16 -5.78 -11.25
C VAL A 128 -6.92 -6.96 -10.67
N ARG A 129 -6.85 -8.14 -11.29
CA ARG A 129 -7.51 -9.36 -10.79
C ARG A 129 -6.96 -9.82 -9.45
N MET A 130 -5.64 -9.74 -9.25
CA MET A 130 -5.04 -10.07 -7.95
C MET A 130 -5.50 -9.12 -6.85
N SER A 131 -5.56 -7.82 -7.12
CA SER A 131 -6.04 -6.83 -6.15
C SER A 131 -7.51 -7.04 -5.80
N ALA A 132 -8.38 -7.18 -6.80
CA ALA A 132 -9.79 -7.49 -6.60
C ALA A 132 -10.00 -8.82 -5.86
N GLY A 133 -9.20 -9.84 -6.17
CA GLY A 133 -9.24 -11.13 -5.50
C GLY A 133 -8.97 -11.05 -4.00
N ARG A 134 -8.01 -10.22 -3.57
CA ARG A 134 -7.73 -10.01 -2.15
C ARG A 134 -8.89 -9.33 -1.42
N ILE A 135 -9.55 -8.37 -2.07
CA ILE A 135 -10.74 -7.70 -1.51
C ILE A 135 -11.90 -8.70 -1.38
N LEU A 136 -12.15 -9.50 -2.41
CA LEU A 136 -13.20 -10.54 -2.38
C LEU A 136 -12.92 -11.58 -1.29
N ASN A 137 -11.67 -12.02 -1.14
CA ASN A 137 -11.26 -12.92 -0.07
C ASN A 137 -11.52 -12.34 1.31
N LEU A 138 -11.20 -11.06 1.53
CA LEU A 138 -11.48 -10.39 2.78
C LEU A 138 -12.98 -10.37 3.09
N ILE A 139 -13.81 -9.99 2.10
CA ILE A 139 -15.27 -10.01 2.23
C ILE A 139 -15.75 -11.41 2.61
N HIS A 140 -15.28 -12.43 1.91
CA HIS A 140 -15.64 -13.83 2.18
C HIS A 140 -15.27 -14.25 3.62
N THR A 141 -14.06 -13.91 4.04
CA THR A 141 -13.57 -14.24 5.39
C THR A 141 -14.39 -13.56 6.49
N LEU A 142 -14.83 -12.32 6.26
CA LEU A 142 -15.58 -11.55 7.25
C LEU A 142 -17.10 -11.87 7.24
N THR A 143 -17.61 -12.48 6.19
CA THR A 143 -19.03 -12.83 6.03
C THR A 143 -19.32 -14.33 6.11
N ALA A 144 -18.30 -15.16 6.20
CA ALA A 144 -18.48 -16.61 6.46
C ALA A 144 -18.96 -16.80 7.91
N GLU A 145 -20.19 -17.26 8.09
CA GLU A 145 -20.77 -17.75 9.34
C GLU A 145 -20.25 -19.13 9.70
#